data_cf9b3888d3c0d84dbe5a257494d26a9a
#
_entry.id   cf9b3888d3c0d84dbe5a257494d26a9a
#
_cell.length_a   1.000
_cell.length_b   1.000
_cell.length_c   1.000
_cell.angle_alpha   90.00
_cell.angle_beta   90.00
_cell.angle_gamma   90.00
#
_symmetry.space_group_name_H-M   'P 1'
#
loop_
_entity.id
_entity.type
_entity.pdbx_description
1 polymer ?
#
loop_
_entity_poly.entity_id
_entity_poly.type
_entity_poly.pdbx_seq_one_letter_code
_entity_poly.pdbx_strand_id
1 'polypeptide(L)'
;PTLCGLETYAGVHHLVSVVTGDLRDGLDALDLLEGTFPGGSITGAPKIRAMDIITEIEGDARELYCGAIGRIGFDGALDTSIAIRTVFMDDRQAVLQAGGGVTLLSEPGPEYDETLAKAERVFEAFA
;
A
#
# COMPACT_ATOMS: atom_id res chain seq x y z
N PRO A 1 -17.31 4.01 -13.29
CA PRO A 1 -15.93 4.09 -12.82
C PRO A 1 -15.50 5.57 -12.73
N THR A 2 -14.71 5.89 -11.73
CA THR A 2 -14.11 7.22 -11.55
C THR A 2 -12.66 7.16 -12.00
N LEU A 3 -12.19 8.16 -12.74
CA LEU A 3 -10.79 8.28 -13.13
C LEU A 3 -10.23 9.60 -12.60
N CYS A 4 -9.19 9.51 -11.76
CA CYS A 4 -8.49 10.64 -11.16
C CYS A 4 -9.43 11.67 -10.50
N GLY A 5 -10.47 11.19 -9.82
CA GLY A 5 -11.36 12.04 -9.03
C GLY A 5 -10.59 12.67 -7.88
N LEU A 6 -10.63 14.00 -7.76
CA LEU A 6 -9.97 14.72 -6.67
C LEU A 6 -10.82 14.63 -5.40
N GLU A 7 -10.28 14.01 -4.36
CA GLU A 7 -10.82 14.02 -3.01
C GLU A 7 -9.96 14.92 -2.13
N THR A 8 -10.60 15.87 -1.45
CA THR A 8 -9.91 16.86 -0.63
C THR A 8 -10.29 16.68 0.83
N TYR A 9 -9.28 16.47 1.66
CA TYR A 9 -9.38 16.39 3.11
C TYR A 9 -8.52 17.48 3.75
N ALA A 10 -8.69 17.72 5.04
CA ALA A 10 -7.88 18.69 5.76
C ALA A 10 -6.38 18.32 5.69
N GLY A 11 -5.61 19.08 4.93
CA GLY A 11 -4.15 18.91 4.79
C GLY A 11 -3.69 17.87 3.77
N VAL A 12 -4.61 17.21 3.02
CA VAL A 12 -4.21 16.25 1.99
C VAL A 12 -5.22 16.20 0.84
N HIS A 13 -4.71 16.01 -0.35
CA HIS A 13 -5.49 15.78 -1.57
C HIS A 13 -5.19 14.38 -2.11
N HIS A 14 -6.21 13.65 -2.50
CA HIS A 14 -6.07 12.34 -3.13
C HIS A 14 -6.65 12.36 -4.55
N LEU A 15 -5.93 11.79 -5.49
CA LEU A 15 -6.47 11.43 -6.79
C LEU A 15 -6.94 9.98 -6.74
N VAL A 16 -8.23 9.77 -6.82
CA VAL A 16 -8.86 8.46 -6.68
C VAL A 16 -9.36 7.96 -8.02
N SER A 17 -9.05 6.73 -8.35
CA SER A 17 -9.62 6.02 -9.48
C SER A 17 -10.35 4.77 -8.99
N VAL A 18 -11.58 4.58 -9.48
CA VAL A 18 -12.37 3.38 -9.17
C VAL A 18 -12.40 2.50 -10.41
N VAL A 19 -11.87 1.29 -10.27
CA VAL A 19 -11.90 0.25 -11.30
C VAL A 19 -12.87 -0.83 -10.86
N THR A 20 -13.77 -1.21 -11.74
CA THR A 20 -14.75 -2.27 -11.51
C THR A 20 -14.62 -3.36 -12.58
N GLY A 21 -14.98 -4.57 -12.24
CA GLY A 21 -14.99 -5.71 -13.14
C GLY A 21 -15.81 -6.85 -12.57
N ASP A 22 -16.16 -7.79 -13.41
CA ASP A 22 -16.85 -9.00 -13.03
C ASP A 22 -15.85 -10.17 -12.99
N LEU A 23 -15.90 -10.97 -11.90
CA LEU A 23 -15.14 -12.20 -11.85
C LEU A 23 -15.70 -13.21 -12.87
N ARG A 24 -14.80 -13.97 -13.48
CA ARG A 24 -15.19 -15.07 -14.35
C ARG A 24 -15.88 -16.17 -13.53
N ASP A 25 -16.78 -16.91 -14.18
CA ASP A 25 -17.45 -18.03 -13.55
C ASP A 25 -16.45 -19.01 -12.93
N GLY A 26 -16.74 -19.43 -11.70
CA GLY A 26 -15.93 -20.39 -10.96
C GLY A 26 -14.76 -19.79 -10.18
N LEU A 27 -14.55 -18.48 -10.25
CA LEU A 27 -13.58 -17.76 -9.41
C LEU A 27 -14.27 -17.11 -8.21
N ASP A 28 -13.56 -17.00 -7.12
CA ASP A 28 -14.03 -16.39 -5.88
C ASP A 28 -13.12 -15.26 -5.36
N ALA A 29 -13.39 -14.80 -4.16
CA ALA A 29 -12.64 -13.71 -3.53
C ALA A 29 -11.17 -14.07 -3.25
N LEU A 30 -10.86 -15.36 -3.03
CA LEU A 30 -9.49 -15.81 -2.81
C LEU A 30 -8.70 -15.81 -4.11
N ASP A 31 -9.30 -16.25 -5.20
CA ASP A 31 -8.70 -16.16 -6.54
C ASP A 31 -8.42 -14.69 -6.93
N LEU A 32 -9.35 -13.78 -6.59
CA LEU A 32 -9.16 -12.35 -6.81
C LEU A 32 -7.96 -11.83 -5.98
N LEU A 33 -7.88 -12.20 -4.72
CA LEU A 33 -6.77 -11.81 -3.84
C LEU A 33 -5.44 -12.34 -4.38
N GLU A 34 -5.36 -13.62 -4.73
CA GLU A 34 -4.15 -14.24 -5.30
C GLU A 34 -3.70 -13.52 -6.58
N GLY A 35 -4.62 -13.21 -7.48
CA GLY A 35 -4.32 -12.54 -8.75
C GLY A 35 -3.91 -11.07 -8.61
N THR A 36 -4.36 -10.38 -7.56
CA THR A 36 -4.11 -8.94 -7.38
C THR A 36 -3.02 -8.61 -6.36
N PHE A 37 -2.75 -9.49 -5.41
CA PHE A 37 -1.75 -9.30 -4.37
C PHE A 37 -0.33 -9.66 -4.85
N PRO A 38 0.72 -8.96 -4.37
CA PRO A 38 0.65 -7.65 -3.74
C PRO A 38 0.28 -6.55 -4.74
N GLY A 39 -0.24 -5.43 -4.23
CA GLY A 39 -0.66 -4.30 -5.06
C GLY A 39 0.46 -3.77 -5.95
N GLY A 40 0.22 -3.66 -7.26
CA GLY A 40 1.24 -3.24 -8.23
C GLY A 40 1.76 -1.82 -8.01
N SER A 41 0.91 -0.90 -7.54
CA SER A 41 1.32 0.46 -7.18
C SER A 41 2.18 0.54 -5.91
N ILE A 42 2.21 -0.55 -5.13
CA ILE A 42 2.99 -0.65 -3.89
C ILE A 42 4.35 -1.30 -4.14
N THR A 43 4.41 -2.24 -5.06
CA THR A 43 5.63 -2.96 -5.40
C THR A 43 6.34 -2.38 -6.62
N GLY A 44 5.57 -1.95 -7.62
CA GLY A 44 6.09 -1.41 -8.86
C GLY A 44 5.77 -2.29 -10.08
N ALA A 45 6.22 -1.84 -11.24
CA ALA A 45 6.00 -2.51 -12.51
C ALA A 45 7.32 -2.58 -13.34
N PRO A 46 7.67 -3.73 -13.92
CA PRO A 46 7.01 -5.04 -13.84
C PRO A 46 7.08 -5.64 -12.42
N LYS A 47 5.97 -6.17 -11.91
CA LYS A 47 5.78 -6.56 -10.50
C LYS A 47 6.91 -7.46 -9.97
N ILE A 48 7.19 -8.57 -10.64
CA ILE A 48 8.19 -9.54 -10.18
C ILE A 48 9.58 -8.90 -10.08
N ARG A 49 10.00 -8.17 -11.12
CA ARG A 49 11.31 -7.51 -11.10
C ARG A 49 11.41 -6.42 -10.04
N ALA A 50 10.33 -5.68 -9.80
CA ALA A 50 10.28 -4.69 -8.73
C ALA A 50 10.43 -5.34 -7.34
N MET A 51 9.77 -6.47 -7.11
CA MET A 51 9.90 -7.24 -5.87
C MET A 51 11.30 -7.77 -5.65
N ASP A 52 11.98 -8.27 -6.70
CA ASP A 52 13.38 -8.69 -6.64
C ASP A 52 14.27 -7.53 -6.18
N ILE A 53 14.13 -6.36 -6.82
CA ILE A 53 14.92 -5.16 -6.50
C ILE A 53 14.67 -4.71 -5.06
N ILE A 54 13.43 -4.69 -4.60
CA ILE A 54 13.08 -4.35 -3.23
C ILE A 54 13.81 -5.28 -2.26
N THR A 55 13.75 -6.58 -2.50
CA THR A 55 14.42 -7.58 -1.65
C THR A 55 15.94 -7.41 -1.65
N GLU A 56 16.53 -7.12 -2.81
CA GLU A 56 17.97 -6.89 -2.96
C GLU A 56 18.46 -5.63 -2.20
N ILE A 57 17.65 -4.55 -2.20
CA ILE A 57 18.06 -3.24 -1.68
C ILE A 57 17.71 -3.09 -0.20
N GLU A 58 16.52 -3.49 0.22
CA GLU A 58 16.06 -3.28 1.59
C GLU A 58 16.72 -4.24 2.58
N GLY A 59 17.02 -5.45 2.16
CA GLY A 59 17.72 -6.46 2.97
C GLY A 59 16.90 -7.06 4.10
N ASP A 60 15.85 -6.40 4.55
CA ASP A 60 14.94 -6.82 5.61
C ASP A 60 13.53 -7.11 5.06
N ALA A 61 12.79 -7.95 5.78
CA ALA A 61 11.41 -8.23 5.43
C ALA A 61 10.50 -7.04 5.78
N ARG A 62 9.58 -6.71 4.88
CA ARG A 62 8.57 -5.67 5.12
C ARG A 62 7.49 -6.08 6.12
N GLU A 63 7.44 -7.35 6.49
CA GLU A 63 6.43 -7.95 7.36
C GLU A 63 5.01 -7.59 6.88
N LEU A 64 4.22 -6.94 7.72
CA LEU A 64 2.87 -6.51 7.36
C LEU A 64 2.82 -5.25 6.48
N TYR A 65 3.92 -4.49 6.42
CA TYR A 65 3.99 -3.28 5.61
C TYR A 65 3.83 -3.60 4.12
N CYS A 66 2.95 -2.86 3.45
CA CYS A 66 2.55 -3.10 2.06
C CYS A 66 1.76 -4.39 1.83
N GLY A 67 1.38 -5.10 2.89
CA GLY A 67 0.47 -6.23 2.86
C GLY A 67 -0.99 -5.79 2.74
N ALA A 68 -1.90 -6.71 2.98
CA ALA A 68 -3.34 -6.47 2.97
C ALA A 68 -3.96 -6.83 4.32
N ILE A 69 -4.78 -5.92 4.86
CA ILE A 69 -5.58 -6.15 6.06
C ILE A 69 -7.05 -6.11 5.65
N GLY A 70 -7.82 -7.09 6.08
CA GLY A 70 -9.22 -7.10 5.70
C GLY A 70 -10.01 -8.27 6.23
N ARG A 71 -11.16 -8.49 5.62
CA ARG A 71 -12.10 -9.56 5.99
C ARG A 71 -12.60 -10.27 4.75
N ILE A 72 -12.89 -11.55 4.92
CA ILE A 72 -13.62 -12.37 3.97
C ILE A 72 -14.87 -12.88 4.68
N GLY A 73 -16.04 -12.56 4.15
CA GLY A 73 -17.34 -13.01 4.69
C GLY A 73 -17.66 -14.43 4.24
N PHE A 74 -18.51 -15.11 5.00
CA PHE A 74 -19.05 -16.42 4.60
C PHE A 74 -20.00 -16.33 3.40
N ASP A 75 -20.42 -15.14 3.03
CA ASP A 75 -21.17 -14.81 1.82
C ASP A 75 -20.27 -14.62 0.59
N GLY A 76 -18.95 -14.78 0.74
CA GLY A 76 -17.96 -14.55 -0.30
C GLY A 76 -17.53 -13.09 -0.50
N ALA A 77 -18.07 -12.15 0.30
CA ALA A 77 -17.65 -10.76 0.23
C ALA A 77 -16.20 -10.61 0.74
N LEU A 78 -15.38 -9.85 0.02
CA LEU A 78 -14.02 -9.50 0.38
C LEU A 78 -13.90 -7.98 0.50
N ASP A 79 -13.29 -7.53 1.59
CA ASP A 79 -12.97 -6.12 1.83
C ASP A 79 -11.56 -6.04 2.42
N THR A 80 -10.65 -5.40 1.72
CA THR A 80 -9.24 -5.28 2.14
C THR A 80 -8.71 -3.87 1.91
N SER A 81 -7.79 -3.46 2.76
CA SER A 81 -6.98 -2.26 2.58
C SER A 81 -5.50 -2.60 2.59
N ILE A 82 -4.69 -1.77 1.92
CA ILE A 82 -3.25 -1.90 1.94
C ILE A 82 -2.72 -1.42 3.30
N ALA A 83 -1.82 -2.20 3.91
CA ALA A 83 -1.19 -1.86 5.19
C ALA A 83 -0.05 -0.85 4.99
N ILE A 84 -0.42 0.40 4.70
CA ILE A 84 0.47 1.57 4.66
C ILE A 84 0.01 2.59 5.71
N ARG A 85 0.91 3.46 6.16
CA ARG A 85 0.62 4.43 7.25
C ARG A 85 0.04 3.74 8.49
N THR A 86 0.51 2.54 8.74
CA THR A 86 0.02 1.64 9.79
C THR A 86 1.15 1.41 10.78
N VAL A 87 0.85 1.54 12.07
CA VAL A 87 1.80 1.23 13.14
C VAL A 87 1.51 -0.17 13.64
N PHE A 88 2.55 -0.98 13.72
CA PHE A 88 2.51 -2.29 14.36
C PHE A 88 3.08 -2.15 15.77
N MET A 89 2.33 -2.59 16.75
CA MET A 89 2.74 -2.46 18.15
C MET A 89 2.69 -3.82 18.85
N ASP A 90 3.71 -4.08 19.63
CA ASP A 90 3.71 -5.12 20.65
C ASP A 90 4.03 -4.52 22.03
N ASP A 91 4.23 -5.35 23.04
CA ASP A 91 4.52 -4.91 24.42
C ASP A 91 5.86 -4.18 24.57
N ARG A 92 6.71 -4.14 23.55
CA ARG A 92 8.08 -3.67 23.61
C ARG A 92 8.38 -2.54 22.64
N GLN A 93 7.70 -2.53 21.50
CA GLN A 93 8.02 -1.59 20.43
C GLN A 93 6.80 -1.22 19.59
N ALA A 94 6.89 -0.05 18.99
CA ALA A 94 6.01 0.39 17.90
C ALA A 94 6.86 0.54 16.62
N VAL A 95 6.44 -0.09 15.54
CA VAL A 95 7.12 -0.04 14.25
C VAL A 95 6.24 0.64 13.22
N LEU A 96 6.75 1.68 12.60
CA LEU A 96 6.18 2.35 11.45
C LEU A 96 7.16 2.22 10.28
N GLN A 97 6.66 1.75 9.16
CA GLN A 97 7.37 1.80 7.88
C GLN A 97 6.68 2.82 6.96
N ALA A 98 7.47 3.66 6.32
CA ALA A 98 7.00 4.67 5.38
C ALA A 98 7.88 4.67 4.13
N GLY A 99 7.32 5.08 3.00
CA GLY A 99 8.03 5.14 1.74
C GLY A 99 7.24 5.85 0.65
N GLY A 100 7.88 6.07 -0.49
CA GLY A 100 7.33 6.72 -1.67
C GLY A 100 7.35 5.83 -2.91
N GLY A 101 6.78 6.33 -4.00
CA GLY A 101 6.82 5.70 -5.30
C GLY A 101 7.97 6.27 -6.13
N VAL A 102 9.02 5.49 -6.32
CA VAL A 102 10.19 5.90 -7.09
C VAL A 102 9.99 5.64 -8.58
N THR A 103 10.23 6.64 -9.40
CA THR A 103 10.19 6.57 -10.86
C THR A 103 11.50 7.04 -11.48
N LEU A 104 11.63 6.94 -12.79
CA LEU A 104 12.80 7.46 -13.53
C LEU A 104 13.02 8.98 -13.34
N LEU A 105 11.96 9.72 -13.02
CA LEU A 105 11.99 11.17 -12.83
C LEU A 105 12.15 11.58 -11.36
N SER A 106 12.20 10.62 -10.44
CA SER A 106 12.34 10.88 -9.02
C SER A 106 13.74 11.37 -8.68
N GLU A 107 13.81 12.35 -7.79
CA GLU A 107 15.04 12.88 -7.23
C GLU A 107 15.17 12.42 -5.76
N PRO A 108 16.33 11.90 -5.31
CA PRO A 108 16.48 11.29 -3.99
C PRO A 108 16.10 12.19 -2.81
N GLY A 109 16.44 13.49 -2.88
CA GLY A 109 16.12 14.44 -1.81
C GLY A 109 14.61 14.62 -1.59
N PRO A 110 13.86 15.07 -2.61
CA PRO A 110 12.40 15.20 -2.54
C PRO A 110 11.67 13.91 -2.17
N GLU A 111 12.10 12.75 -2.66
CA GLU A 111 11.49 11.46 -2.30
C GLU A 111 11.68 11.12 -0.82
N TYR A 112 12.86 11.44 -0.27
CA TYR A 112 13.12 11.27 1.15
C TYR A 112 12.27 12.21 2.00
N ASP A 113 12.18 13.49 1.62
CA ASP A 113 11.35 14.48 2.31
C ASP A 113 9.86 14.08 2.29
N GLU A 114 9.38 13.53 1.17
CA GLU A 114 8.02 12.99 1.06
C GLU A 114 7.80 11.82 2.02
N THR A 115 8.79 10.95 2.17
CA THR A 115 8.74 9.82 3.12
C THR A 115 8.58 10.32 4.56
N LEU A 116 9.34 11.35 4.96
CA LEU A 116 9.24 11.96 6.27
C LEU A 116 7.87 12.62 6.49
N ALA A 117 7.38 13.38 5.50
CA ALA A 117 6.06 14.02 5.57
C ALA A 117 4.92 12.99 5.71
N LYS A 118 5.04 11.82 5.09
CA LYS A 118 4.08 10.72 5.25
C LYS A 118 4.07 10.11 6.65
N ALA A 119 5.20 10.13 7.35
CA ALA A 119 5.35 9.61 8.71
C ALA A 119 4.99 10.64 9.80
N GLU A 120 5.04 11.93 9.48
CA GLU A 120 4.92 13.05 10.44
C GLU A 120 3.69 12.94 11.34
N ARG A 121 2.51 12.69 10.75
CA ARG A 121 1.25 12.57 11.51
C ARG A 121 1.24 11.42 12.51
N VAL A 122 1.99 10.36 12.22
CA VAL A 122 2.13 9.24 13.13
C VAL A 122 3.08 9.61 14.25
N PHE A 123 4.20 10.24 13.95
CA PHE A 123 5.13 10.71 14.96
C PHE A 123 4.49 11.71 15.93
N GLU A 124 3.66 12.63 15.42
CA GLU A 124 2.90 13.57 16.27
C GLU A 124 2.00 12.84 17.29
N ALA A 125 1.50 11.67 16.98
CA ALA A 125 0.64 10.90 17.89
C ALA A 125 1.42 10.22 19.03
N PHE A 126 2.74 10.13 18.93
CA PHE A 126 3.64 9.57 19.96
C PHE A 126 4.47 10.64 20.70
N ALA A 127 4.31 11.91 20.32
CA ALA A 127 4.97 13.04 20.97
C ALA A 127 4.09 13.60 22.10
#